data_31781f978fdaf06b020c005be1adf5b2
#
_entry.id   31781f978fdaf06b020c005be1adf5b2
#
_cell.length_a   1.000
_cell.length_b   1.000
_cell.length_c   1.000
_cell.angle_alpha   90.00
_cell.angle_beta   90.00
_cell.angle_gamma   90.00
#
_symmetry.space_group_name_H-M   'P 1'
#
loop_
_entity.id
_entity.type
_entity.pdbx_description
1 polymer ?
#
loop_
_entity_poly.entity_id
_entity_poly.type
_entity_poly.pdbx_seq_one_letter_code
_entity_poly.pdbx_strand_id
1 'polypeptide(L)'
;MNCANPRSAVAIIVLIVGVACNSAPGRPATDSAVVPPDEIVTFSVLYRQNCAGCHGLDGKGGAAIALANPVFLSIADDTAIRRTAARGVPGTPMPAFAQTAGGMLTDKQIDALVRGIRTWAKPDTLRDTTPPPYTAEGPGDPQRGGDVYQTYCSSCHGAGGRGGRKASSIVEGSYLALVSDQQLRTIVIAGRPELGAPDWRSDVEGRPMSAQEITDVVAWLSSQRPRFSGQPYPVASTNPANGESR
;
A
#
# COMPACT_ATOMS: atom_id res chain seq x y z
N MET A 1 7.38 78.76 32.15
CA MET A 1 7.92 77.95 31.07
C MET A 1 8.49 76.67 31.69
N ASN A 2 7.69 75.53 31.66
CA ASN A 2 8.10 74.28 32.29
C ASN A 2 8.85 73.44 31.26
N CYS A 3 10.13 73.28 31.47
CA CYS A 3 10.96 72.33 30.69
C CYS A 3 10.57 70.89 31.06
N ALA A 4 9.95 70.17 30.17
CA ALA A 4 9.71 68.74 30.33
C ALA A 4 11.04 67.97 30.44
N ASN A 5 11.16 67.14 31.46
CA ASN A 5 12.39 66.42 31.79
C ASN A 5 12.61 65.32 30.72
N PRO A 6 13.69 65.29 29.97
CA PRO A 6 13.95 64.35 28.88
C PRO A 6 14.00 62.87 29.33
N ARG A 7 14.19 62.62 30.62
CA ARG A 7 14.23 61.31 31.23
C ARG A 7 12.83 60.65 31.22
N SER A 8 11.75 61.44 31.31
CA SER A 8 10.35 60.89 31.26
C SER A 8 9.94 60.47 29.84
N ALA A 9 10.41 61.15 28.80
CA ALA A 9 10.14 60.82 27.41
C ALA A 9 10.77 59.49 26.98
N VAL A 10 12.01 59.23 27.47
CA VAL A 10 12.72 57.96 27.17
C VAL A 10 12.03 56.75 27.84
N ALA A 11 11.56 56.91 29.09
CA ALA A 11 10.84 55.84 29.79
C ALA A 11 9.52 55.45 29.12
N ILE A 12 8.77 56.42 28.57
CA ILE A 12 7.51 56.15 27.83
C ILE A 12 7.77 55.44 26.50
N ILE A 13 8.83 55.78 25.76
CA ILE A 13 9.18 55.15 24.51
C ILE A 13 9.58 53.68 24.73
N VAL A 14 10.34 53.36 25.76
CA VAL A 14 10.73 51.98 26.11
C VAL A 14 9.53 51.13 26.50
N LEU A 15 8.52 51.70 27.20
CA LEU A 15 7.31 50.97 27.55
C LEU A 15 6.43 50.66 26.33
N ILE A 16 6.32 51.58 25.36
CA ILE A 16 5.52 51.39 24.12
C ILE A 16 6.14 50.32 23.22
N VAL A 17 7.48 50.27 23.11
CA VAL A 17 8.19 49.23 22.31
C VAL A 17 8.00 47.83 22.93
N GLY A 18 7.98 47.71 24.28
CA GLY A 18 7.80 46.44 24.97
C GLY A 18 6.41 45.80 24.77
N VAL A 19 5.37 46.64 24.61
CA VAL A 19 4.00 46.15 24.36
C VAL A 19 3.77 45.78 22.88
N ALA A 20 4.43 46.47 21.95
CA ALA A 20 4.28 46.21 20.51
C ALA A 20 4.82 44.84 20.09
N CYS A 21 5.83 44.29 20.76
CA CYS A 21 6.40 42.97 20.46
C CYS A 21 5.47 41.78 20.83
N ASN A 22 4.52 42.01 21.74
CA ASN A 22 3.56 40.96 22.12
C ASN A 22 2.32 40.84 21.20
N SER A 23 2.12 41.82 20.32
CA SER A 23 0.95 41.89 19.42
C SER A 23 1.36 41.92 17.94
N ALA A 24 2.54 41.38 17.60
CA ALA A 24 2.98 41.32 16.20
C ALA A 24 2.01 40.51 15.33
N PRO A 25 1.57 41.06 14.18
CA PRO A 25 0.74 40.32 13.27
C PRO A 25 1.44 39.03 12.83
N GLY A 26 0.75 37.89 12.91
CA GLY A 26 1.30 36.58 12.53
C GLY A 26 1.87 35.76 13.68
N ARG A 27 1.88 36.24 14.93
CA ARG A 27 2.16 35.40 16.08
C ARG A 27 0.99 34.44 16.32
N PRO A 28 1.21 33.12 16.31
CA PRO A 28 0.16 32.16 16.64
C PRO A 28 -0.39 32.47 18.04
N ALA A 29 -1.71 32.37 18.22
CA ALA A 29 -2.30 32.47 19.55
C ALA A 29 -1.65 31.40 20.46
N THR A 30 -1.33 31.78 21.69
CA THR A 30 -0.68 30.90 22.68
C THR A 30 -1.52 29.65 23.01
N ASP A 31 -2.81 29.65 22.68
CA ASP A 31 -3.73 28.52 22.85
C ASP A 31 -3.74 27.54 21.66
N SER A 32 -3.12 27.89 20.54
CA SER A 32 -2.91 26.97 19.42
C SER A 32 -1.63 26.18 19.66
N ALA A 33 -1.68 25.22 20.58
CA ALA A 33 -0.61 24.26 20.71
C ALA A 33 -0.44 23.54 19.38
N VAL A 34 0.62 23.88 18.64
CA VAL A 34 0.97 23.15 17.40
C VAL A 34 1.37 21.75 17.83
N VAL A 35 0.51 20.77 17.49
CA VAL A 35 0.82 19.36 17.75
C VAL A 35 1.99 18.98 16.85
N PRO A 36 3.12 18.53 17.39
CA PRO A 36 4.24 18.06 16.58
C PRO A 36 3.80 16.95 15.62
N PRO A 37 4.31 16.91 14.37
CA PRO A 37 3.90 15.92 13.39
C PRO A 37 4.03 14.48 13.87
N ASP A 38 5.02 14.15 14.70
CA ASP A 38 5.28 12.83 15.28
C ASP A 38 4.30 12.44 16.40
N GLU A 39 3.59 13.39 16.97
CA GLU A 39 2.55 13.18 17.97
C GLU A 39 1.15 12.94 17.35
N ILE A 40 0.98 13.22 16.05
CA ILE A 40 -0.29 13.00 15.36
C ILE A 40 -0.50 11.49 15.18
N VAL A 41 -1.44 10.90 15.94
CA VAL A 41 -1.81 9.48 15.87
C VAL A 41 -3.25 9.26 15.38
N THR A 42 -3.89 10.32 14.88
CA THR A 42 -5.25 10.23 14.33
C THR A 42 -5.22 9.48 13.00
N PHE A 43 -5.87 8.31 12.95
CA PHE A 43 -5.87 7.43 11.78
C PHE A 43 -6.25 8.13 10.48
N SER A 44 -7.35 8.88 10.47
CA SER A 44 -7.83 9.55 9.26
C SER A 44 -6.85 10.57 8.70
N VAL A 45 -6.06 11.23 9.56
CA VAL A 45 -5.01 12.18 9.16
C VAL A 45 -3.84 11.41 8.55
N LEU A 46 -3.31 10.43 9.30
CA LEU A 46 -2.17 9.62 8.87
C LEU A 46 -2.47 8.88 7.56
N TYR A 47 -3.64 8.25 7.46
CA TYR A 47 -4.04 7.50 6.29
C TYR A 47 -4.16 8.39 5.06
N ARG A 48 -4.84 9.52 5.19
CA ARG A 48 -5.03 10.46 4.08
C ARG A 48 -3.71 11.00 3.54
N GLN A 49 -2.79 11.32 4.42
CA GLN A 49 -1.50 11.91 4.05
C GLN A 49 -0.53 10.90 3.43
N ASN A 50 -0.58 9.63 3.85
CA ASN A 50 0.46 8.67 3.51
C ASN A 50 -0.01 7.50 2.63
N CYS A 51 -1.30 7.13 2.69
CA CYS A 51 -1.80 5.89 2.10
C CYS A 51 -2.86 6.10 1.01
N ALA A 52 -3.72 7.11 1.19
CA ALA A 52 -4.91 7.30 0.38
C ALA A 52 -4.61 7.55 -1.11
N GLY A 53 -3.47 8.17 -1.44
CA GLY A 53 -3.07 8.43 -2.83
C GLY A 53 -2.98 7.17 -3.69
N CYS A 54 -2.54 6.05 -3.11
CA CYS A 54 -2.41 4.78 -3.79
C CYS A 54 -3.54 3.79 -3.47
N HIS A 55 -4.05 3.79 -2.23
CA HIS A 55 -5.04 2.82 -1.75
C HIS A 55 -6.50 3.34 -1.78
N GLY A 56 -6.71 4.60 -2.19
CA GLY A 56 -8.02 5.27 -2.17
C GLY A 56 -8.40 5.83 -0.79
N LEU A 57 -9.30 6.82 -0.77
CA LEU A 57 -9.65 7.59 0.44
C LEU A 57 -10.21 6.70 1.56
N ASP A 58 -11.02 5.69 1.19
CA ASP A 58 -11.67 4.76 2.13
C ASP A 58 -11.03 3.36 2.05
N GLY A 59 -9.76 3.26 1.69
CA GLY A 59 -9.05 1.99 1.55
C GLY A 59 -9.45 1.17 0.33
N LYS A 60 -10.09 1.76 -0.67
CA LYS A 60 -10.52 1.11 -1.91
C LYS A 60 -10.58 2.09 -3.08
N GLY A 61 -10.59 1.55 -4.30
CA GLY A 61 -10.69 2.35 -5.51
C GLY A 61 -9.40 3.05 -5.94
N GLY A 62 -8.27 2.76 -5.30
CA GLY A 62 -6.96 3.23 -5.71
C GLY A 62 -6.26 2.29 -6.69
N ALA A 63 -5.09 2.67 -7.18
CA ALA A 63 -4.25 1.85 -8.06
C ALA A 63 -3.68 0.61 -7.34
N ALA A 64 -3.38 0.73 -6.04
CA ALA A 64 -2.90 -0.36 -5.21
C ALA A 64 -4.05 -1.26 -4.71
N ILE A 65 -3.69 -2.35 -3.99
CA ILE A 65 -4.70 -3.24 -3.39
C ILE A 65 -5.66 -2.47 -2.47
N ALA A 66 -6.92 -2.90 -2.45
CA ALA A 66 -7.92 -2.33 -1.56
C ALA A 66 -7.66 -2.78 -0.11
N LEU A 67 -7.16 -1.88 0.74
CA LEU A 67 -6.89 -2.17 2.16
C LEU A 67 -8.17 -2.43 2.95
N ALA A 68 -9.31 -1.90 2.50
CA ALA A 68 -10.63 -2.17 3.09
C ALA A 68 -11.32 -3.41 2.50
N ASN A 69 -10.61 -4.21 1.66
CA ASN A 69 -11.16 -5.46 1.17
C ASN A 69 -11.30 -6.45 2.34
N PRO A 70 -12.51 -6.96 2.62
CA PRO A 70 -12.75 -7.79 3.80
C PRO A 70 -12.04 -9.15 3.71
N VAL A 71 -11.81 -9.70 2.52
CA VAL A 71 -11.04 -10.95 2.33
C VAL A 71 -9.57 -10.69 2.64
N PHE A 72 -8.99 -9.60 2.11
CA PHE A 72 -7.62 -9.20 2.45
C PHE A 72 -7.43 -9.08 3.97
N LEU A 73 -8.35 -8.38 4.64
CA LEU A 73 -8.28 -8.18 6.09
C LEU A 73 -8.50 -9.46 6.90
N SER A 74 -9.11 -10.48 6.31
CA SER A 74 -9.28 -11.79 6.97
C SER A 74 -8.05 -12.69 6.85
N ILE A 75 -7.22 -12.50 5.82
CA ILE A 75 -6.03 -13.35 5.57
C ILE A 75 -4.72 -12.71 6.02
N ALA A 76 -4.60 -11.38 5.94
CA ALA A 76 -3.40 -10.65 6.37
C ALA A 76 -3.52 -10.31 7.87
N ASP A 77 -2.59 -10.77 8.69
CA ASP A 77 -2.53 -10.41 10.10
C ASP A 77 -1.95 -9.00 10.32
N ASP A 78 -2.03 -8.51 11.56
CA ASP A 78 -1.52 -7.18 11.92
C ASP A 78 -0.02 -7.06 11.71
N THR A 79 0.71 -8.17 11.91
CA THR A 79 2.17 -8.22 11.73
C THR A 79 2.54 -8.03 10.26
N ALA A 80 1.81 -8.66 9.34
CA ALA A 80 2.01 -8.51 7.90
C ALA A 80 1.69 -7.08 7.44
N ILE A 81 0.56 -6.50 7.88
CA ILE A 81 0.18 -5.13 7.55
C ILE A 81 1.21 -4.14 8.13
N ARG A 82 1.60 -4.30 9.40
CA ARG A 82 2.59 -3.47 10.06
C ARG A 82 3.93 -3.51 9.35
N ARG A 83 4.42 -4.72 9.05
CA ARG A 83 5.70 -4.92 8.35
C ARG A 83 5.70 -4.24 6.99
N THR A 84 4.63 -4.41 6.20
CA THR A 84 4.49 -3.80 4.89
C THR A 84 4.44 -2.27 4.99
N ALA A 85 3.68 -1.71 5.90
CA ALA A 85 3.65 -0.26 6.11
C ALA A 85 5.00 0.29 6.60
N ALA A 86 5.64 -0.40 7.55
CA ALA A 86 6.90 0.07 8.11
C ALA A 86 8.06 0.00 7.11
N ARG A 87 8.20 -1.11 6.38
CA ARG A 87 9.37 -1.41 5.53
C ARG A 87 9.15 -1.20 4.04
N GLY A 88 7.89 -0.95 3.64
CA GLY A 88 7.54 -0.94 2.22
C GLY A 88 7.67 -2.31 1.57
N VAL A 89 7.61 -2.32 0.24
CA VAL A 89 7.83 -3.53 -0.58
C VAL A 89 8.92 -3.21 -1.61
N PRO A 90 10.13 -3.76 -1.45
CA PRO A 90 11.23 -3.48 -2.36
C PRO A 90 10.88 -3.75 -3.82
N GLY A 91 11.31 -2.88 -4.72
CA GLY A 91 11.04 -2.98 -6.16
C GLY A 91 9.62 -2.62 -6.58
N THR A 92 8.79 -2.11 -5.68
CA THR A 92 7.44 -1.63 -5.99
C THR A 92 7.28 -0.16 -5.58
N PRO A 93 6.19 0.53 -6.00
CA PRO A 93 5.88 1.87 -5.56
C PRO A 93 5.51 2.01 -4.08
N MET A 94 5.38 0.91 -3.31
CA MET A 94 5.07 0.95 -1.88
C MET A 94 6.33 1.29 -1.07
N PRO A 95 6.52 2.55 -0.62
CA PRO A 95 7.73 2.95 0.10
C PRO A 95 7.69 2.49 1.56
N ALA A 96 8.84 2.53 2.22
CA ALA A 96 8.93 2.39 3.67
C ALA A 96 8.44 3.67 4.36
N PHE A 97 7.55 3.54 5.34
CA PHE A 97 7.06 4.68 6.10
C PHE A 97 7.69 4.84 7.48
N ALA A 98 8.24 3.77 8.09
CA ALA A 98 8.85 3.86 9.41
C ALA A 98 10.19 4.61 9.38
N GLN A 99 10.46 5.44 10.39
CA GLN A 99 11.72 6.15 10.57
C GLN A 99 12.92 5.19 10.58
N THR A 100 12.77 4.02 11.18
CA THR A 100 13.81 2.97 11.22
C THR A 100 14.13 2.37 9.85
N ALA A 101 13.31 2.63 8.84
CA ALA A 101 13.48 2.15 7.46
C ALA A 101 13.64 3.33 6.46
N GLY A 102 13.94 4.54 6.95
CA GLY A 102 14.14 5.73 6.12
C GLY A 102 12.86 6.52 5.80
N GLY A 103 11.71 6.13 6.35
CA GLY A 103 10.45 6.87 6.25
C GLY A 103 10.32 7.99 7.28
N MET A 104 9.12 8.53 7.43
CA MET A 104 8.86 9.67 8.31
C MET A 104 7.99 9.34 9.53
N LEU A 105 7.37 8.15 9.57
CA LEU A 105 6.43 7.81 10.62
C LEU A 105 7.10 7.10 11.80
N THR A 106 6.68 7.48 13.00
CA THR A 106 7.07 6.79 14.23
C THR A 106 6.38 5.43 14.33
N ASP A 107 6.89 4.53 15.16
CA ASP A 107 6.25 3.24 15.44
C ASP A 107 4.80 3.40 15.95
N LYS A 108 4.55 4.42 16.80
CA LYS A 108 3.20 4.73 17.29
C LYS A 108 2.24 5.09 16.15
N GLN A 109 2.72 5.80 15.13
CA GLN A 109 1.93 6.18 13.96
C GLN A 109 1.67 4.98 13.06
N ILE A 110 2.67 4.11 12.85
CA ILE A 110 2.47 2.84 12.14
C ILE A 110 1.42 1.97 12.85
N ASP A 111 1.49 1.85 14.16
CA ASP A 111 0.52 1.10 14.95
C ASP A 111 -0.89 1.72 14.88
N ALA A 112 -1.00 3.04 14.86
CA ALA A 112 -2.27 3.74 14.67
C ALA A 112 -2.87 3.47 13.28
N LEU A 113 -2.03 3.40 12.22
CA LEU A 113 -2.46 3.01 10.87
C LEU A 113 -2.98 1.58 10.85
N VAL A 114 -2.26 0.61 11.45
CA VAL A 114 -2.70 -0.79 11.50
C VAL A 114 -4.04 -0.92 12.21
N ARG A 115 -4.18 -0.34 13.41
CA ARG A 115 -5.45 -0.35 14.14
C ARG A 115 -6.59 0.29 13.33
N GLY A 116 -6.32 1.41 12.68
CA GLY A 116 -7.32 2.09 11.86
C GLY A 116 -7.74 1.27 10.64
N ILE A 117 -6.81 0.65 9.92
CA ILE A 117 -7.11 -0.25 8.81
C ILE A 117 -7.96 -1.43 9.28
N ARG A 118 -7.68 -1.99 10.46
CA ARG A 118 -8.50 -3.07 11.04
C ARG A 118 -9.95 -2.71 11.31
N THR A 119 -10.28 -1.44 11.51
CA THR A 119 -11.68 -1.03 11.69
C THR A 119 -12.55 -1.28 10.45
N TRP A 120 -11.95 -1.50 9.30
CA TRP A 120 -12.65 -1.86 8.05
C TRP A 120 -12.92 -3.37 7.92
N ALA A 121 -12.37 -4.19 8.83
CA ALA A 121 -12.58 -5.63 8.78
C ALA A 121 -14.06 -6.01 9.02
N LYS A 122 -14.49 -7.06 8.32
CA LYS A 122 -15.81 -7.67 8.50
C LYS A 122 -15.62 -9.10 9.02
N PRO A 123 -15.84 -9.35 10.30
CA PRO A 123 -15.51 -10.62 10.95
C PRO A 123 -16.13 -11.85 10.27
N ASP A 124 -17.32 -11.71 9.70
CA ASP A 124 -18.09 -12.82 9.13
C ASP A 124 -17.80 -13.11 7.65
N THR A 125 -16.84 -12.42 7.05
CA THR A 125 -16.54 -12.53 5.61
C THR A 125 -16.22 -13.98 5.17
N LEU A 126 -15.53 -14.74 6.04
CA LEU A 126 -15.05 -16.09 5.75
C LEU A 126 -15.60 -17.11 6.76
N ARG A 127 -16.76 -16.86 7.37
CA ARG A 127 -17.32 -17.69 8.46
C ARG A 127 -17.34 -19.20 8.13
N ASP A 128 -17.71 -19.56 6.91
CA ASP A 128 -17.92 -20.95 6.48
C ASP A 128 -16.86 -21.42 5.47
N THR A 129 -15.73 -20.73 5.40
CA THR A 129 -14.71 -20.99 4.39
C THR A 129 -13.31 -20.83 4.96
N THR A 130 -12.45 -21.83 4.73
CA THR A 130 -11.02 -21.72 5.05
C THR A 130 -10.32 -21.03 3.90
N PRO A 131 -9.79 -19.83 4.09
CA PRO A 131 -9.08 -19.11 3.02
C PRO A 131 -7.72 -19.74 2.76
N PRO A 132 -7.18 -19.56 1.54
CA PRO A 132 -5.78 -19.83 1.26
C PRO A 132 -4.88 -18.97 2.17
N PRO A 133 -3.72 -19.48 2.60
CA PRO A 133 -2.81 -18.73 3.46
C PRO A 133 -2.31 -17.46 2.77
N TYR A 134 -2.14 -16.38 3.54
CA TYR A 134 -1.65 -15.09 3.04
C TYR A 134 -0.33 -15.23 2.31
N THR A 135 0.63 -15.96 2.89
CA THR A 135 1.94 -16.26 2.30
C THR A 135 1.92 -17.64 1.64
N ALA A 136 2.60 -17.80 0.51
CA ALA A 136 2.78 -19.12 -0.10
C ALA A 136 3.62 -20.03 0.81
N GLU A 137 3.21 -21.29 0.93
CA GLU A 137 3.91 -22.29 1.76
C GLU A 137 5.06 -22.98 1.01
N GLY A 138 5.11 -22.84 -0.30
CA GLY A 138 6.14 -23.45 -1.14
C GLY A 138 6.26 -22.78 -2.50
N PRO A 139 7.12 -23.29 -3.37
CA PRO A 139 7.30 -22.77 -4.72
C PRO A 139 6.09 -23.10 -5.62
N GLY A 140 5.81 -22.22 -6.58
CA GLY A 140 4.85 -22.45 -7.65
C GLY A 140 5.50 -23.03 -8.90
N ASP A 141 4.72 -23.72 -9.71
CA ASP A 141 5.11 -24.23 -11.01
C ASP A 141 4.48 -23.36 -12.13
N PRO A 142 5.29 -22.63 -12.92
CA PRO A 142 4.76 -21.77 -13.98
C PRO A 142 4.02 -22.52 -15.09
N GLN A 143 4.33 -23.79 -15.34
CA GLN A 143 3.65 -24.57 -16.37
C GLN A 143 2.22 -24.90 -15.91
N ARG A 144 2.07 -25.48 -14.71
CA ARG A 144 0.74 -25.68 -14.11
C ARG A 144 -0.03 -24.38 -13.96
N GLY A 145 0.70 -23.30 -13.61
CA GLY A 145 0.12 -21.96 -13.50
C GLY A 145 -0.53 -21.46 -14.80
N GLY A 146 0.02 -21.84 -15.96
CA GLY A 146 -0.60 -21.57 -17.26
C GLY A 146 -1.97 -22.26 -17.43
N ASP A 147 -2.09 -23.51 -17.00
CA ASP A 147 -3.36 -24.26 -17.02
C ASP A 147 -4.38 -23.69 -16.03
N VAL A 148 -3.91 -23.31 -14.85
CA VAL A 148 -4.72 -22.60 -13.84
C VAL A 148 -5.22 -21.26 -14.40
N TYR A 149 -4.34 -20.48 -15.02
CA TYR A 149 -4.72 -19.23 -15.67
C TYR A 149 -5.82 -19.48 -16.73
N GLN A 150 -5.65 -20.48 -17.58
CA GLN A 150 -6.63 -20.80 -18.62
C GLN A 150 -7.99 -21.15 -18.01
N THR A 151 -8.00 -21.83 -16.89
CA THR A 151 -9.23 -22.28 -16.22
C THR A 151 -9.97 -21.13 -15.54
N TYR A 152 -9.28 -20.29 -14.79
CA TYR A 152 -9.91 -19.30 -13.89
C TYR A 152 -9.89 -17.87 -14.42
N CYS A 153 -8.92 -17.49 -15.26
CA CYS A 153 -8.66 -16.08 -15.56
C CYS A 153 -8.93 -15.71 -17.03
N SER A 154 -8.76 -16.67 -17.96
CA SER A 154 -8.76 -16.40 -19.41
C SER A 154 -10.08 -15.85 -19.94
N SER A 155 -11.21 -16.22 -19.33
CA SER A 155 -12.55 -15.76 -19.72
C SER A 155 -12.73 -14.23 -19.60
N CYS A 156 -11.98 -13.58 -18.72
CA CYS A 156 -11.97 -12.15 -18.53
C CYS A 156 -10.73 -11.49 -19.12
N HIS A 157 -9.54 -12.05 -18.83
CA HIS A 157 -8.25 -11.45 -19.19
C HIS A 157 -7.70 -11.90 -20.56
N GLY A 158 -8.47 -12.71 -21.30
CA GLY A 158 -8.14 -13.13 -22.65
C GLY A 158 -7.04 -14.18 -22.73
N ALA A 159 -6.71 -14.61 -23.94
CA ALA A 159 -5.69 -15.62 -24.18
C ALA A 159 -4.31 -15.12 -23.71
N GLY A 160 -3.63 -15.92 -22.85
CA GLY A 160 -2.32 -15.62 -22.35
C GLY A 160 -2.23 -14.33 -21.50
N GLY A 161 -3.33 -13.85 -20.94
CA GLY A 161 -3.33 -12.68 -20.03
C GLY A 161 -3.19 -11.32 -20.70
N ARG A 162 -3.32 -11.24 -22.01
CA ARG A 162 -3.08 -10.02 -22.81
C ARG A 162 -4.24 -9.04 -22.85
N GLY A 163 -5.27 -9.33 -22.10
CA GLY A 163 -6.50 -8.55 -22.07
C GLY A 163 -7.57 -9.11 -23.01
N GLY A 164 -8.79 -8.74 -22.71
CA GLY A 164 -10.00 -9.13 -23.44
C GLY A 164 -11.05 -8.03 -23.39
N ARG A 165 -12.28 -8.40 -23.77
CA ARG A 165 -13.39 -7.44 -23.75
C ARG A 165 -13.84 -7.07 -22.34
N LYS A 166 -13.60 -7.94 -21.33
CA LYS A 166 -14.07 -7.79 -19.97
C LYS A 166 -13.03 -7.16 -19.03
N ALA A 167 -11.74 -7.45 -19.25
CA ALA A 167 -10.67 -6.98 -18.39
C ALA A 167 -9.40 -6.70 -19.20
N SER A 168 -8.55 -5.82 -18.66
CA SER A 168 -7.26 -5.46 -19.25
C SER A 168 -6.22 -6.58 -19.12
N SER A 169 -5.08 -6.37 -19.79
CA SER A 169 -3.90 -7.25 -19.67
C SER A 169 -3.42 -7.31 -18.22
N ILE A 170 -3.06 -8.52 -17.78
CA ILE A 170 -2.39 -8.78 -16.48
C ILE A 170 -0.94 -9.26 -16.66
N VAL A 171 -0.49 -9.38 -17.91
CA VAL A 171 0.90 -9.69 -18.27
C VAL A 171 1.59 -8.50 -18.92
N GLU A 172 1.00 -7.32 -18.81
CA GLU A 172 1.63 -6.10 -19.30
C GLU A 172 2.91 -5.81 -18.48
N GLY A 173 4.02 -5.55 -19.19
CA GLY A 173 5.34 -5.52 -18.60
C GLY A 173 5.52 -4.44 -17.54
N SER A 174 4.95 -3.25 -17.73
CA SER A 174 5.02 -2.16 -16.75
C SER A 174 4.23 -2.49 -15.48
N TYR A 175 3.06 -3.16 -15.61
CA TYR A 175 2.30 -3.64 -14.47
C TYR A 175 3.10 -4.68 -13.67
N LEU A 176 3.61 -5.72 -14.32
CA LEU A 176 4.36 -6.79 -13.66
C LEU A 176 5.68 -6.30 -13.04
N ALA A 177 6.28 -5.24 -13.60
CA ALA A 177 7.46 -4.61 -13.02
C ALA A 177 7.19 -3.88 -11.69
N LEU A 178 5.94 -3.48 -11.44
CA LEU A 178 5.55 -2.67 -10.27
C LEU A 178 4.91 -3.50 -9.14
N VAL A 179 4.62 -4.79 -9.36
CA VAL A 179 3.94 -5.64 -8.39
C VAL A 179 4.82 -6.78 -7.93
N SER A 180 4.77 -7.11 -6.63
CA SER A 180 5.44 -8.28 -6.05
C SER A 180 4.60 -9.53 -6.20
N ASP A 181 5.21 -10.71 -6.04
CA ASP A 181 4.49 -12.00 -6.00
C ASP A 181 3.48 -12.05 -4.87
N GLN A 182 3.83 -11.49 -3.71
CA GLN A 182 2.90 -11.38 -2.59
C GLN A 182 1.69 -10.51 -2.93
N GLN A 183 1.88 -9.43 -3.68
CA GLN A 183 0.78 -8.59 -4.13
C GLN A 183 -0.09 -9.30 -5.16
N LEU A 184 0.51 -10.00 -6.14
CA LEU A 184 -0.23 -10.83 -7.09
C LEU A 184 -1.05 -11.89 -6.36
N ARG A 185 -0.44 -12.62 -5.40
CA ARG A 185 -1.14 -13.60 -4.58
C ARG A 185 -2.31 -12.98 -3.82
N THR A 186 -2.10 -11.83 -3.21
CA THR A 186 -3.14 -11.13 -2.45
C THR A 186 -4.31 -10.74 -3.36
N ILE A 187 -4.03 -10.25 -4.58
CA ILE A 187 -5.07 -9.88 -5.55
C ILE A 187 -5.84 -11.11 -6.01
N VAL A 188 -5.17 -12.23 -6.28
CA VAL A 188 -5.85 -13.48 -6.69
C VAL A 188 -6.75 -13.99 -5.57
N ILE A 189 -6.29 -13.96 -4.31
CA ILE A 189 -7.12 -14.43 -3.17
C ILE A 189 -8.27 -13.45 -2.89
N ALA A 190 -7.98 -12.18 -2.77
CA ALA A 190 -8.95 -11.19 -2.30
C ALA A 190 -9.87 -10.64 -3.41
N GLY A 191 -9.48 -10.82 -4.67
CA GLY A 191 -10.15 -10.16 -5.78
C GLY A 191 -9.99 -8.65 -5.78
N ARG A 192 -10.63 -8.04 -6.75
CA ARG A 192 -10.84 -6.59 -6.89
C ARG A 192 -12.32 -6.36 -7.20
N PRO A 193 -13.24 -6.62 -6.24
CA PRO A 193 -14.68 -6.58 -6.49
C PRO A 193 -15.15 -5.20 -6.96
N GLU A 194 -14.46 -4.13 -6.56
CA GLU A 194 -14.68 -2.78 -7.04
C GLU A 194 -14.36 -2.57 -8.54
N LEU A 195 -13.61 -3.49 -9.13
CA LEU A 195 -13.31 -3.55 -10.57
C LEU A 195 -13.99 -4.73 -11.28
N GLY A 196 -14.85 -5.48 -10.57
CA GLY A 196 -15.54 -6.64 -11.10
C GLY A 196 -14.74 -7.95 -11.10
N ALA A 197 -13.53 -7.98 -10.48
CA ALA A 197 -12.76 -9.20 -10.30
C ALA A 197 -13.19 -9.91 -9.01
N PRO A 198 -13.70 -11.15 -9.07
CA PRO A 198 -14.14 -11.91 -7.89
C PRO A 198 -12.94 -12.33 -7.02
N ASP A 199 -13.22 -12.84 -5.82
CA ASP A 199 -12.22 -13.51 -5.00
C ASP A 199 -12.05 -14.99 -5.45
N TRP A 200 -11.06 -15.67 -4.89
CA TRP A 200 -10.67 -17.05 -5.23
C TRP A 200 -11.80 -18.09 -5.23
N ARG A 201 -12.95 -17.78 -4.60
CA ARG A 201 -14.11 -18.67 -4.48
C ARG A 201 -14.99 -18.69 -5.72
N SER A 202 -14.98 -17.61 -6.49
CA SER A 202 -16.05 -17.28 -7.43
C SER A 202 -15.60 -17.12 -8.88
N ASP A 203 -14.31 -17.36 -9.19
CA ASP A 203 -13.81 -17.32 -10.57
C ASP A 203 -14.44 -18.40 -11.45
N VAL A 204 -14.65 -19.59 -10.88
CA VAL A 204 -15.38 -20.71 -11.50
C VAL A 204 -16.42 -21.21 -10.51
N GLU A 205 -17.66 -21.28 -10.93
CA GLU A 205 -18.76 -21.70 -10.08
C GLU A 205 -18.53 -23.09 -9.47
N GLY A 206 -18.68 -23.21 -8.16
CA GLY A 206 -18.51 -24.46 -7.41
C GLY A 206 -17.07 -24.98 -7.32
N ARG A 207 -16.09 -24.25 -7.85
CA ARG A 207 -14.67 -24.64 -7.84
C ARG A 207 -13.77 -23.52 -7.33
N PRO A 208 -13.66 -23.32 -6.01
CA PRO A 208 -12.68 -22.40 -5.43
C PRO A 208 -11.25 -22.80 -5.82
N MET A 209 -10.37 -21.80 -6.03
CA MET A 209 -8.96 -22.07 -6.25
C MET A 209 -8.31 -22.61 -4.97
N SER A 210 -7.54 -23.67 -5.10
CA SER A 210 -6.70 -24.19 -4.01
C SER A 210 -5.49 -23.27 -3.76
N ALA A 211 -4.88 -23.41 -2.57
CA ALA A 211 -3.67 -22.67 -2.20
C ALA A 211 -2.51 -22.92 -3.19
N GLN A 212 -2.41 -24.14 -3.74
CA GLN A 212 -1.37 -24.49 -4.70
C GLN A 212 -1.68 -23.91 -6.09
N GLU A 213 -2.91 -23.95 -6.56
CA GLU A 213 -3.30 -23.32 -7.84
C GLU A 213 -3.00 -21.81 -7.82
N ILE A 214 -3.28 -21.14 -6.69
CA ILE A 214 -2.95 -19.72 -6.50
C ILE A 214 -1.42 -19.51 -6.57
N THR A 215 -0.64 -20.40 -5.95
CA THR A 215 0.82 -20.30 -5.96
C THR A 215 1.37 -20.52 -7.38
N ASP A 216 0.81 -21.48 -8.11
CA ASP A 216 1.21 -21.82 -9.48
C ASP A 216 0.86 -20.68 -10.47
N VAL A 217 -0.35 -20.10 -10.40
CA VAL A 217 -0.70 -18.98 -11.28
C VAL A 217 0.12 -17.72 -10.99
N VAL A 218 0.49 -17.47 -9.74
CA VAL A 218 1.41 -16.39 -9.39
C VAL A 218 2.79 -16.65 -9.99
N ALA A 219 3.29 -17.88 -9.94
CA ALA A 219 4.56 -18.26 -10.57
C ALA A 219 4.51 -18.07 -12.10
N TRP A 220 3.38 -18.41 -12.75
CA TRP A 220 3.18 -18.16 -14.17
C TRP A 220 3.18 -16.65 -14.49
N LEU A 221 2.45 -15.83 -13.73
CA LEU A 221 2.47 -14.37 -13.90
C LEU A 221 3.89 -13.81 -13.71
N SER A 222 4.58 -14.26 -12.68
CA SER A 222 5.95 -13.82 -12.39
C SER A 222 6.93 -14.19 -13.52
N SER A 223 6.73 -15.33 -14.20
CA SER A 223 7.55 -15.74 -15.34
C SER A 223 7.39 -14.83 -16.57
N GLN A 224 6.30 -14.05 -16.64
CA GLN A 224 6.05 -13.08 -17.70
C GLN A 224 6.73 -11.72 -17.45
N ARG A 225 7.39 -11.52 -16.31
CA ARG A 225 8.07 -10.24 -16.00
C ARG A 225 9.14 -9.93 -17.01
N PRO A 226 9.19 -8.69 -17.53
CA PRO A 226 10.28 -8.27 -18.39
C PRO A 226 11.59 -8.20 -17.60
N ARG A 227 12.70 -8.49 -18.26
CA ARG A 227 14.03 -8.32 -17.71
C ARG A 227 14.46 -6.87 -17.91
N PHE A 228 14.39 -6.05 -16.86
CA PHE A 228 14.92 -4.68 -16.88
C PHE A 228 16.22 -4.63 -16.07
N SER A 229 17.24 -3.98 -16.62
CA SER A 229 18.48 -3.69 -15.89
C SER A 229 18.16 -2.85 -14.64
N GLY A 230 18.70 -3.23 -13.49
CA GLY A 230 18.52 -2.52 -12.23
C GLY A 230 17.24 -2.86 -11.46
N GLN A 231 16.43 -3.79 -11.94
CA GLN A 231 15.29 -4.29 -11.16
C GLN A 231 15.79 -5.15 -9.97
N PRO A 232 15.25 -4.95 -8.76
CA PRO A 232 15.64 -5.73 -7.58
C PRO A 232 15.05 -7.15 -7.56
N TYR A 233 14.32 -7.54 -8.60
CA TYR A 233 13.79 -8.90 -8.71
C TYR A 233 14.90 -9.89 -9.06
N PRO A 234 14.93 -11.07 -8.44
CA PRO A 234 15.84 -12.11 -8.85
C PRO A 234 15.62 -12.39 -10.33
N VAL A 235 16.68 -12.23 -11.12
CA VAL A 235 16.67 -12.64 -12.52
C VAL A 235 16.41 -14.14 -12.49
N ALA A 236 15.30 -14.60 -13.07
CA ALA A 236 15.09 -16.03 -13.25
C ALA A 236 16.36 -16.61 -13.85
N SER A 237 16.93 -17.62 -13.21
CA SER A 237 18.19 -18.23 -13.64
C SER A 237 18.13 -18.49 -15.15
N THR A 238 19.02 -17.89 -15.88
CA THR A 238 19.18 -18.14 -17.31
C THR A 238 19.42 -19.63 -17.48
N ASN A 239 18.46 -20.31 -18.11
CA ASN A 239 18.73 -21.63 -18.65
C ASN A 239 19.90 -21.46 -19.64
N PRO A 240 21.07 -22.11 -19.45
CA PRO A 240 22.27 -21.90 -20.28
C PRO A 240 22.15 -22.46 -21.70
N ALA A 241 20.93 -22.82 -22.16
CA ALA A 241 20.72 -23.47 -23.45
C ALA A 241 20.57 -22.54 -24.66
N ASN A 242 20.57 -21.21 -24.50
CA ASN A 242 20.57 -20.27 -25.63
C ASN A 242 21.76 -19.30 -25.53
N GLY A 243 22.94 -19.84 -25.76
CA GLY A 243 24.11 -19.08 -26.17
C GLY A 243 23.91 -18.65 -27.62
N GLU A 244 23.59 -17.38 -27.83
CA GLU A 244 23.94 -16.72 -29.09
C GLU A 244 24.46 -15.33 -28.80
N SER A 245 25.74 -15.23 -29.08
CA SER A 245 26.55 -14.04 -29.24
C SER A 245 26.03 -13.19 -30.39
N ARG A 246 25.76 -11.92 -30.10
CA ARG A 246 26.19 -10.77 -30.92
C ARG A 246 25.96 -9.47 -30.21
#